data_088c6c35275418557b3b3d00ed452f30
#
_entry.id   088c6c35275418557b3b3d00ed452f30
#
_cell.length_a   1.000
_cell.length_b   1.000
_cell.length_c   1.000
_cell.angle_alpha   90.00
_cell.angle_beta   90.00
_cell.angle_gamma   90.00
#
_symmetry.space_group_name_H-M   'P 1'
#
loop_
_entity.id
_entity.type
_entity.pdbx_description
1 polymer ?
#
loop_
_entity_poly.entity_id
_entity_poly.type
_entity_poly.pdbx_seq_one_letter_code
_entity_poly.pdbx_strand_id
1 'polypeptide(L)'
;MRRAALRLLENNPPTLLSVATAIPDFRLDQREVASVALRLFDRERSEIDRLMPVFENAGISSRYSCVPFEWYAEPHGWKERSALYLEHATRLLRDAAEHALAQAGRKPSDIAGIVAVSTTGIATPSLDALMINALGLPSDVQRLPVFGLGCAGGV
;
A
#
# COMPACT_ATOMS: atom_id res chain seq x y z
N MET A 1 9.70 -0.12 35.48
CA MET A 1 8.67 -0.26 34.43
C MET A 1 9.11 -1.15 33.24
N ARG A 2 10.29 -0.99 32.60
CA ARG A 2 10.71 -1.82 31.45
C ARG A 2 10.77 -3.34 31.71
N ARG A 3 11.23 -3.79 32.90
CA ARG A 3 11.31 -5.23 33.22
C ARG A 3 9.95 -5.91 33.45
N ALA A 4 8.93 -5.17 33.88
CA ALA A 4 7.58 -5.70 34.03
C ALA A 4 6.90 -5.87 32.66
N ALA A 5 7.11 -4.93 31.74
CA ALA A 5 6.61 -5.02 30.37
C ALA A 5 7.23 -6.19 29.59
N LEU A 6 8.56 -6.45 29.74
CA LEU A 6 9.21 -7.61 29.13
C LEU A 6 8.65 -8.95 29.66
N ARG A 7 8.42 -9.06 30.97
CA ARG A 7 7.81 -10.29 31.56
C ARG A 7 6.38 -10.54 31.09
N LEU A 8 5.61 -9.49 30.80
CA LEU A 8 4.27 -9.64 30.23
C LEU A 8 4.33 -10.19 28.79
N LEU A 9 5.34 -9.84 28.01
CA LEU A 9 5.57 -10.38 26.66
C LEU A 9 6.03 -11.84 26.68
N GLU A 10 6.79 -12.26 27.69
CA GLU A 10 7.23 -13.65 27.86
C GLU A 10 6.04 -14.59 28.15
N ASN A 11 5.00 -14.10 28.82
CA ASN A 11 3.82 -14.89 29.19
C ASN A 11 2.64 -14.78 28.22
N ASN A 12 2.70 -13.84 27.26
CA ASN A 12 1.62 -13.64 26.30
C ASN A 12 2.24 -13.23 24.94
N PRO A 13 2.63 -14.20 24.13
CA PRO A 13 3.28 -13.92 22.85
C PRO A 13 2.35 -13.10 21.94
N PRO A 14 2.90 -12.22 21.10
CA PRO A 14 2.11 -11.47 20.15
C PRO A 14 1.37 -12.42 19.21
N THR A 15 0.09 -12.16 18.99
CA THR A 15 -0.79 -13.00 18.17
C THR A 15 -1.32 -12.18 17.00
N LEU A 16 -1.24 -12.73 15.78
CA LEU A 16 -1.90 -12.17 14.61
C LEU A 16 -3.40 -12.46 14.71
N LEU A 17 -4.22 -11.42 14.86
CA LEU A 17 -5.67 -11.54 15.02
C LEU A 17 -6.40 -11.60 13.68
N SER A 18 -5.96 -10.81 12.70
CA SER A 18 -6.59 -10.75 11.38
C SER A 18 -5.62 -10.24 10.33
N VAL A 19 -5.92 -10.52 9.08
CA VAL A 19 -5.28 -9.94 7.90
C VAL A 19 -6.37 -9.56 6.90
N ALA A 20 -6.38 -8.33 6.42
CA ALA A 20 -7.33 -7.88 5.42
C ALA A 20 -6.61 -7.11 4.30
N THR A 21 -7.25 -7.08 3.15
CA THR A 21 -6.75 -6.41 1.96
C THR A 21 -7.81 -5.49 1.39
N ALA A 22 -7.38 -4.43 0.71
CA ALA A 22 -8.20 -3.62 -0.18
C ALA A 22 -7.49 -3.48 -1.52
N ILE A 23 -8.25 -3.49 -2.58
CA ILE A 23 -7.74 -3.40 -3.95
C ILE A 23 -8.28 -2.15 -4.64
N PRO A 24 -7.52 -1.52 -5.54
CA PRO A 24 -8.01 -0.45 -6.40
C PRO A 24 -9.13 -0.91 -7.35
N ASP A 25 -9.83 0.07 -7.93
CA ASP A 25 -11.08 -0.16 -8.66
C ASP A 25 -10.88 -0.74 -10.07
N PHE A 26 -9.73 -0.47 -10.72
CA PHE A 26 -9.48 -0.87 -12.09
C PHE A 26 -8.62 -2.13 -12.14
N ARG A 27 -9.18 -3.21 -12.68
CA ARG A 27 -8.42 -4.43 -12.96
C ARG A 27 -7.83 -4.34 -14.35
N LEU A 28 -6.52 -4.53 -14.44
CA LEU A 28 -5.75 -4.51 -15.68
C LEU A 28 -5.26 -5.93 -16.02
N ASP A 29 -5.48 -6.38 -17.24
CA ASP A 29 -4.92 -7.64 -17.74
C ASP A 29 -3.40 -7.49 -17.99
N GLN A 30 -2.61 -8.46 -17.56
CA GLN A 30 -1.15 -8.40 -17.68
C GLN A 30 -0.68 -8.33 -19.15
N ARG A 31 -1.39 -8.97 -20.07
CA ARG A 31 -1.03 -8.94 -21.50
C ARG A 31 -1.31 -7.57 -22.11
N GLU A 32 -2.41 -6.93 -21.70
CA GLU A 32 -2.72 -5.56 -22.12
C GLU A 32 -1.66 -4.59 -21.58
N VAL A 33 -1.28 -4.72 -20.31
CA VAL A 33 -0.21 -3.92 -19.71
C VAL A 33 1.11 -4.12 -20.47
N ALA A 34 1.48 -5.35 -20.80
CA ALA A 34 2.68 -5.64 -21.58
C ALA A 34 2.64 -4.98 -22.96
N SER A 35 1.50 -5.04 -23.65
CA SER A 35 1.33 -4.45 -24.98
C SER A 35 1.47 -2.93 -25.00
N VAL A 36 1.06 -2.28 -23.92
CA VAL A 36 1.16 -0.80 -23.78
C VAL A 36 2.55 -0.38 -23.28
N ALA A 37 3.17 -1.16 -22.42
CA ALA A 37 4.55 -0.93 -22.02
C ALA A 37 5.48 -0.81 -23.23
N LEU A 38 5.28 -1.65 -24.26
CA LEU A 38 5.98 -1.59 -25.52
C LEU A 38 5.84 -0.24 -26.26
N ARG A 39 4.71 0.43 -26.10
CA ARG A 39 4.40 1.71 -26.76
C ARG A 39 4.83 2.93 -25.96
N LEU A 40 4.83 2.80 -24.63
CA LEU A 40 5.15 3.91 -23.72
C LEU A 40 6.66 4.10 -23.49
N PHE A 41 7.43 3.02 -23.61
CA PHE A 41 8.87 3.12 -23.49
C PHE A 41 9.48 3.39 -24.87
N ASP A 42 9.89 4.65 -25.08
CA ASP A 42 10.63 5.09 -26.28
C ASP A 42 12.10 4.59 -26.18
N ARG A 43 12.27 3.28 -26.30
CA ARG A 43 13.56 2.59 -26.30
C ARG A 43 13.76 1.82 -27.59
N GLU A 44 14.99 1.48 -27.91
CA GLU A 44 15.28 0.60 -29.03
C GLU A 44 14.52 -0.73 -28.88
N ARG A 45 13.86 -1.16 -29.94
CA ARG A 45 13.00 -2.35 -29.95
C ARG A 45 13.71 -3.60 -29.42
N SER A 46 15.03 -3.71 -29.68
CA SER A 46 15.87 -4.80 -29.19
C SER A 46 16.01 -4.87 -27.66
N GLU A 47 16.01 -3.71 -26.98
CA GLU A 47 16.05 -3.67 -25.50
C GLU A 47 14.72 -4.06 -24.89
N ILE A 48 13.63 -3.65 -25.52
CA ILE A 48 12.27 -3.95 -25.05
C ILE A 48 11.99 -5.45 -25.21
N ASP A 49 12.33 -6.04 -26.36
CA ASP A 49 12.14 -7.47 -26.63
C ASP A 49 12.88 -8.35 -25.60
N ARG A 50 14.03 -7.90 -25.10
CA ARG A 50 14.76 -8.59 -24.00
C ARG A 50 14.05 -8.52 -22.65
N LEU A 51 13.25 -7.49 -22.42
CA LEU A 51 12.53 -7.28 -21.15
C LEU A 51 11.15 -7.93 -21.15
N MET A 52 10.56 -8.21 -22.31
CA MET A 52 9.21 -8.77 -22.43
C MET A 52 9.00 -10.09 -21.66
N PRO A 53 9.96 -11.02 -21.62
CA PRO A 53 9.80 -12.26 -20.85
C PRO A 53 9.56 -12.02 -19.35
N VAL A 54 9.89 -10.84 -18.80
CA VAL A 54 9.59 -10.48 -17.40
C VAL A 54 8.08 -10.52 -17.14
N PHE A 55 7.25 -10.11 -18.09
CA PHE A 55 5.79 -10.12 -17.91
C PHE A 55 5.21 -11.52 -17.81
N GLU A 56 5.79 -12.49 -18.52
CA GLU A 56 5.39 -13.89 -18.48
C GLU A 56 5.99 -14.60 -17.26
N ASN A 57 7.29 -14.39 -17.00
CA ASN A 57 8.03 -15.04 -15.92
C ASN A 57 7.57 -14.55 -14.52
N ALA A 58 6.95 -13.38 -14.42
CA ALA A 58 6.42 -12.86 -13.17
C ALA A 58 5.26 -13.69 -12.61
N GLY A 59 4.61 -14.55 -13.41
CA GLY A 59 3.47 -15.37 -12.99
C GLY A 59 2.24 -14.54 -12.59
N ILE A 60 2.17 -13.28 -13.04
CA ILE A 60 1.08 -12.34 -12.74
C ILE A 60 0.12 -12.33 -13.92
N SER A 61 -1.16 -12.62 -13.68
CA SER A 61 -2.20 -12.58 -14.71
C SER A 61 -2.96 -11.24 -14.77
N SER A 62 -3.05 -10.53 -13.63
CA SER A 62 -3.73 -9.24 -13.55
C SER A 62 -3.09 -8.34 -12.51
N ARG A 63 -3.29 -7.03 -12.68
CA ARG A 63 -2.89 -5.98 -11.75
C ARG A 63 -4.09 -5.12 -11.43
N TYR A 64 -4.02 -4.37 -10.34
CA TYR A 64 -5.03 -3.38 -9.98
C TYR A 64 -4.42 -1.98 -10.00
N SER A 65 -5.21 -1.03 -10.50
CA SER A 65 -4.81 0.37 -10.62
C SER A 65 -5.86 1.29 -9.99
N CYS A 66 -5.41 2.40 -9.44
CA CYS A 66 -6.28 3.46 -8.93
C CYS A 66 -6.89 4.32 -10.04
N VAL A 67 -6.36 4.22 -11.25
CA VAL A 67 -6.78 4.98 -12.43
C VAL A 67 -7.05 4.03 -13.60
N PRO A 68 -7.89 4.41 -14.55
CA PRO A 68 -8.15 3.60 -15.74
C PRO A 68 -6.89 3.49 -16.59
N PHE A 69 -6.88 2.51 -17.48
CA PHE A 69 -5.70 2.19 -18.28
C PHE A 69 -5.27 3.32 -19.21
N GLU A 70 -6.23 4.05 -19.76
CA GLU A 70 -6.04 5.17 -20.66
C GLU A 70 -5.26 6.33 -20.02
N TRP A 71 -5.36 6.45 -18.69
CA TRP A 71 -4.62 7.47 -17.95
C TRP A 71 -3.10 7.36 -18.16
N TYR A 72 -2.58 6.15 -18.30
CA TYR A 72 -1.15 5.93 -18.48
C TYR A 72 -0.63 6.35 -19.87
N ALA A 73 -1.51 6.60 -20.82
CA ALA A 73 -1.12 7.05 -22.16
C ALA A 73 -0.72 8.53 -22.21
N GLU A 74 -1.11 9.31 -21.21
CA GLU A 74 -0.86 10.74 -21.14
C GLU A 74 0.22 11.07 -20.09
N PRO A 75 1.04 12.12 -20.32
CA PRO A 75 1.98 12.57 -19.32
C PRO A 75 1.28 13.31 -18.16
N HIS A 76 1.55 12.89 -16.92
CA HIS A 76 0.98 13.50 -15.72
C HIS A 76 2.05 14.12 -14.83
N GLY A 77 1.77 15.33 -14.35
CA GLY A 77 2.67 16.07 -13.48
C GLY A 77 2.76 15.49 -12.05
N TRP A 78 3.80 15.89 -11.32
CA TRP A 78 3.98 15.48 -9.93
C TRP A 78 2.79 15.81 -9.03
N LYS A 79 2.20 17.00 -9.19
CA LYS A 79 1.07 17.47 -8.38
C LYS A 79 -0.13 16.52 -8.51
N GLU A 80 -0.47 16.15 -9.74
CA GLU A 80 -1.60 15.27 -10.04
C GLU A 80 -1.36 13.86 -9.49
N ARG A 81 -0.19 13.28 -9.78
CA ARG A 81 0.18 11.94 -9.25
C ARG A 81 0.19 11.89 -7.74
N SER A 82 0.67 12.96 -7.07
CA SER A 82 0.66 13.04 -5.61
C SER A 82 -0.74 13.15 -5.03
N ALA A 83 -1.64 13.90 -5.69
CA ALA A 83 -3.03 14.01 -5.26
C ALA A 83 -3.74 12.65 -5.35
N LEU A 84 -3.62 11.96 -6.48
CA LEU A 84 -4.15 10.60 -6.67
C LEU A 84 -3.59 9.62 -5.64
N TYR A 85 -2.28 9.69 -5.38
CA TYR A 85 -1.66 8.83 -4.36
C TYR A 85 -2.27 9.05 -2.98
N LEU A 86 -2.39 10.30 -2.53
CA LEU A 86 -2.94 10.61 -1.21
C LEU A 86 -4.39 10.15 -1.07
N GLU A 87 -5.20 10.42 -2.08
CA GLU A 87 -6.60 10.01 -2.10
C GLU A 87 -6.76 8.50 -2.01
N HIS A 88 -6.16 7.79 -2.95
CA HIS A 88 -6.34 6.34 -3.06
C HIS A 88 -5.61 5.56 -1.97
N ALA A 89 -4.40 5.97 -1.57
CA ALA A 89 -3.69 5.29 -0.48
C ALA A 89 -4.45 5.43 0.84
N THR A 90 -4.97 6.62 1.16
CA THR A 90 -5.76 6.82 2.38
C THR A 90 -7.04 5.99 2.35
N ARG A 91 -7.76 5.97 1.23
CA ARG A 91 -8.97 5.15 1.07
C ARG A 91 -8.69 3.67 1.25
N LEU A 92 -7.72 3.13 0.51
CA LEU A 92 -7.39 1.70 0.55
C LEU A 92 -6.87 1.25 1.92
N LEU A 93 -6.03 2.07 2.58
CA LEU A 93 -5.56 1.77 3.93
C LEU A 93 -6.71 1.77 4.93
N ARG A 94 -7.62 2.74 4.84
CA ARG A 94 -8.81 2.80 5.70
C ARG A 94 -9.66 1.54 5.50
N ASP A 95 -10.01 1.23 4.26
CA ASP A 95 -10.89 0.10 3.93
C ASP A 95 -10.27 -1.24 4.42
N ALA A 96 -8.97 -1.44 4.20
CA ALA A 96 -8.26 -2.61 4.70
C ALA A 96 -8.23 -2.66 6.24
N ALA A 97 -7.99 -1.53 6.90
CA ALA A 97 -7.95 -1.46 8.36
C ALA A 97 -9.33 -1.70 8.99
N GLU A 98 -10.40 -1.11 8.43
CA GLU A 98 -11.78 -1.35 8.88
C GLU A 98 -12.16 -2.83 8.76
N HIS A 99 -11.82 -3.47 7.63
CA HIS A 99 -12.04 -4.91 7.45
C HIS A 99 -11.23 -5.74 8.46
N ALA A 100 -9.96 -5.40 8.69
CA ALA A 100 -9.14 -6.10 9.66
C ALA A 100 -9.67 -5.97 11.09
N LEU A 101 -10.09 -4.77 11.50
CA LEU A 101 -10.70 -4.52 12.80
C LEU A 101 -11.99 -5.30 12.97
N ALA A 102 -12.87 -5.31 11.96
CA ALA A 102 -14.12 -6.05 11.97
C ALA A 102 -13.88 -7.56 12.12
N GLN A 103 -12.94 -8.13 11.36
CA GLN A 103 -12.57 -9.54 11.45
C GLN A 103 -11.96 -9.90 12.81
N ALA A 104 -11.19 -9.02 13.40
CA ALA A 104 -10.59 -9.20 14.72
C ALA A 104 -11.57 -8.97 15.88
N GLY A 105 -12.77 -8.46 15.63
CA GLY A 105 -13.71 -8.06 16.67
C GLY A 105 -13.19 -6.90 17.53
N ARG A 106 -12.40 -5.99 16.93
CA ARG A 106 -11.76 -4.85 17.60
C ARG A 106 -12.36 -3.54 17.14
N LYS A 107 -12.29 -2.53 18.02
CA LYS A 107 -12.71 -1.16 17.74
C LYS A 107 -11.49 -0.27 17.51
N PRO A 108 -11.62 0.85 16.82
CA PRO A 108 -10.53 1.83 16.69
C PRO A 108 -9.92 2.26 18.03
N SER A 109 -10.75 2.37 19.08
CA SER A 109 -10.31 2.70 20.44
C SER A 109 -9.38 1.66 21.10
N ASP A 110 -9.34 0.45 20.58
CA ASP A 110 -8.49 -0.63 21.12
C ASP A 110 -7.07 -0.59 20.53
N ILE A 111 -6.82 0.30 19.56
CA ILE A 111 -5.55 0.38 18.85
C ILE A 111 -4.59 1.28 19.60
N ALA A 112 -3.50 0.70 20.08
CA ALA A 112 -2.44 1.39 20.80
C ALA A 112 -1.31 1.89 19.87
N GLY A 113 -1.17 1.35 18.67
CA GLY A 113 -0.11 1.72 17.73
C GLY A 113 -0.48 1.45 16.29
N ILE A 114 0.09 2.24 15.37
CA ILE A 114 -0.02 2.09 13.92
C ILE A 114 1.37 2.13 13.29
N VAL A 115 1.66 1.16 12.45
CA VAL A 115 2.84 1.15 11.57
C VAL A 115 2.34 1.28 10.14
N ALA A 116 2.70 2.38 9.49
CA ALA A 116 2.34 2.62 8.09
C ALA A 116 3.58 2.56 7.21
N VAL A 117 3.58 1.63 6.26
CA VAL A 117 4.71 1.39 5.35
C VAL A 117 4.32 1.82 3.94
N SER A 118 5.13 2.66 3.31
CA SER A 118 4.94 3.10 1.93
C SER A 118 6.26 3.35 1.22
N THR A 119 6.28 3.10 -0.10
CA THR A 119 7.46 3.32 -0.96
C THR A 119 7.14 4.06 -2.25
N THR A 120 5.87 4.34 -2.53
CA THR A 120 5.40 4.83 -3.84
C THR A 120 5.08 6.32 -3.88
N GLY A 121 4.80 6.95 -2.75
CA GLY A 121 4.47 8.37 -2.70
C GLY A 121 4.82 9.01 -1.38
N ILE A 122 4.96 10.31 -1.38
CA ILE A 122 5.26 11.12 -0.20
C ILE A 122 3.99 11.82 0.26
N ALA A 123 3.71 11.74 1.55
CA ALA A 123 2.57 12.39 2.19
C ALA A 123 3.03 13.34 3.29
N THR A 124 2.46 14.53 3.32
CA THR A 124 2.59 15.50 4.42
C THR A 124 1.21 16.10 4.68
N PRO A 125 0.56 15.74 5.81
CA PRO A 125 0.98 14.80 6.87
C PRO A 125 1.18 13.37 6.37
N SER A 126 1.96 12.57 7.12
CA SER A 126 2.23 11.17 6.78
C SER A 126 0.96 10.30 6.79
N LEU A 127 0.98 9.17 6.06
CA LEU A 127 -0.21 8.31 5.94
C LEU A 127 -0.76 7.84 7.30
N ASP A 128 0.10 7.49 8.25
CA ASP A 128 -0.30 7.13 9.60
C ASP A 128 -1.05 8.26 10.30
N ALA A 129 -0.64 9.52 10.10
CA ALA A 129 -1.33 10.68 10.65
C ALA A 129 -2.71 10.88 9.99
N LEU A 130 -2.82 10.67 8.69
CA LEU A 130 -4.11 10.71 7.98
C LEU A 130 -5.04 9.59 8.45
N MET A 131 -4.49 8.41 8.73
CA MET A 131 -5.26 7.25 9.19
C MET A 131 -5.82 7.42 10.60
N ILE A 132 -5.18 8.18 11.49
CA ILE A 132 -5.75 8.51 12.81
C ILE A 132 -7.12 9.15 12.65
N ASN A 133 -7.21 10.17 11.79
CA ASN A 133 -8.47 10.87 11.54
C ASN A 133 -9.47 10.00 10.76
N ALA A 134 -9.00 9.28 9.76
CA ALA A 134 -9.84 8.45 8.89
C ALA A 134 -10.52 7.29 9.63
N LEU A 135 -9.83 6.71 10.61
CA LEU A 135 -10.32 5.57 11.41
C LEU A 135 -10.87 5.98 12.79
N GLY A 136 -10.70 7.24 13.21
CA GLY A 136 -11.06 7.68 14.56
C GLY A 136 -10.22 6.99 15.64
N LEU A 137 -8.91 6.81 15.40
CA LEU A 137 -8.00 6.24 16.39
C LEU A 137 -7.78 7.21 17.57
N PRO A 138 -7.36 6.69 18.76
CA PRO A 138 -7.00 7.54 19.88
C PRO A 138 -5.92 8.56 19.52
N SER A 139 -6.02 9.76 20.09
CA SER A 139 -5.07 10.86 19.82
C SER A 139 -3.65 10.58 20.34
N ASP A 140 -3.51 9.66 21.26
CA ASP A 140 -2.25 9.20 21.88
C ASP A 140 -1.71 7.89 21.26
N VAL A 141 -2.33 7.40 20.16
CA VAL A 141 -1.85 6.20 19.44
C VAL A 141 -0.40 6.39 19.02
N GLN A 142 0.43 5.37 19.29
CA GLN A 142 1.82 5.38 18.89
C GLN A 142 1.94 5.21 17.37
N ARG A 143 2.83 5.96 16.72
CA ARG A 143 2.97 6.00 15.28
C ARG A 143 4.38 5.67 14.84
N LEU A 144 4.48 4.84 13.81
CA LEU A 144 5.73 4.53 13.14
C LEU A 144 5.54 4.60 11.61
N PRO A 145 5.75 5.78 11.00
CA PRO A 145 5.80 5.89 9.55
C PRO A 145 7.12 5.32 9.02
N VAL A 146 7.02 4.41 8.05
CA VAL A 146 8.18 3.79 7.38
C VAL A 146 8.10 4.10 5.90
N PHE A 147 9.12 4.76 5.36
CA PHE A 147 9.16 5.13 3.96
C PHE A 147 10.48 4.75 3.29
N GLY A 148 10.39 4.34 2.02
CA GLY A 148 11.56 4.18 1.15
C GLY A 148 12.33 2.88 1.28
N LEU A 149 11.83 1.89 2.04
CA LEU A 149 12.48 0.58 2.19
C LEU A 149 12.28 -0.35 0.97
N GLY A 150 11.51 0.06 -0.03
CA GLY A 150 11.19 -0.78 -1.17
C GLY A 150 10.53 -2.10 -0.73
N CYS A 151 10.93 -3.21 -1.34
CA CYS A 151 10.38 -4.54 -1.01
C CYS A 151 10.70 -5.00 0.43
N ALA A 152 11.73 -4.43 1.08
CA ALA A 152 12.05 -4.74 2.46
C ALA A 152 11.06 -4.14 3.48
N GLY A 153 10.16 -3.26 3.04
CA GLY A 153 9.13 -2.69 3.90
C GLY A 153 8.07 -3.69 4.39
N GLY A 154 8.01 -4.88 3.80
CA GLY A 154 7.08 -5.94 4.18
C GLY A 154 7.69 -7.02 5.12
N VAL A 155 8.91 -6.81 5.60
CA VAL A 155 9.68 -7.79 6.41
C VAL A 155 9.73 -7.36 7.86
#